data_895b1224e6efad9dec7765cf8d8aa489
#
_entry.id   895b1224e6efad9dec7765cf8d8aa489
#
_cell.length_a   1.000
_cell.length_b   1.000
_cell.length_c   1.000
_cell.angle_alpha   90.00
_cell.angle_beta   90.00
_cell.angle_gamma   90.00
#
_symmetry.space_group_name_H-M   'P 1'
#
loop_
_entity.id
_entity.type
_entity.pdbx_description
1 polymer ?
#
loop_
_entity_poly.entity_id
_entity_poly.type
_entity_poly.pdbx_seq_one_letter_code
_entity_poly.pdbx_strand_id
1 'polypeptide(L)'
;MIKLSTWNNDDCTLGRLSFGDFHCFTLELPWLNNQSSISCISAGTYPVSKYESPSKGSVLLLHDVPGRSYTEIHSGNFTRQILGCILVGDGITYLDNDNIPDVTNSRNTLKKLFDLVPDNTFIEISRT
;
A
#
# COMPACT_ATOMS: atom_id res chain seq x y z
N MET A 1 13.66 1.58 -8.01
CA MET A 1 12.32 2.19 -7.86
C MET A 1 11.30 1.12 -7.57
N ILE A 2 10.40 1.37 -6.64
CA ILE A 2 9.26 0.49 -6.37
C ILE A 2 8.22 0.73 -7.46
N LYS A 3 7.62 -0.33 -7.99
CA LYS A 3 6.55 -0.22 -8.99
C LYS A 3 5.29 -0.88 -8.47
N LEU A 4 4.18 -0.16 -8.58
CA LEU A 4 2.86 -0.63 -8.16
C LEU A 4 1.88 -0.48 -9.31
N SER A 5 1.31 -1.60 -9.75
CA SER A 5 0.25 -1.63 -10.76
C SER A 5 -1.03 -2.12 -10.09
N THR A 6 -2.12 -1.38 -10.25
CA THR A 6 -3.35 -1.67 -9.54
C THR A 6 -4.54 -1.87 -10.48
N TRP A 7 -5.58 -2.50 -9.97
CA TRP A 7 -6.87 -2.64 -10.64
C TRP A 7 -8.00 -2.49 -9.63
N ASN A 8 -9.14 -1.99 -10.11
CA ASN A 8 -10.34 -1.83 -9.29
C ASN A 8 -11.00 -3.18 -9.02
N ASN A 9 -11.51 -3.31 -7.80
CA ASN A 9 -12.35 -4.43 -7.40
C ASN A 9 -13.50 -3.88 -6.54
N ASP A 10 -14.40 -3.13 -7.17
CA ASP A 10 -15.60 -2.48 -6.60
C ASP A 10 -15.37 -1.83 -5.22
N ASP A 11 -15.11 -2.63 -4.19
CA ASP A 11 -15.01 -2.18 -2.80
C ASP A 11 -13.57 -1.92 -2.34
N CYS A 12 -12.59 -2.15 -3.20
CA CYS A 12 -11.18 -1.93 -2.87
C CYS A 12 -10.34 -1.77 -4.13
N THR A 13 -9.07 -1.42 -3.95
CA THR A 13 -8.08 -1.43 -5.00
C THR A 13 -7.06 -2.51 -4.68
N LEU A 14 -6.89 -3.45 -5.60
CA LEU A 14 -5.87 -4.49 -5.50
C LEU A 14 -4.70 -4.13 -6.39
N GLY A 15 -3.51 -4.59 -6.03
CA GLY A 15 -2.33 -4.29 -6.82
C GLY A 15 -1.25 -5.34 -6.70
N ARG A 16 -0.27 -5.19 -7.59
CA ARG A 16 0.97 -5.95 -7.57
C ARG A 16 2.12 -4.98 -7.47
N LEU A 17 2.91 -5.15 -6.42
CA LEU A 17 4.08 -4.32 -6.16
C LEU A 17 5.34 -5.11 -6.47
N SER A 18 6.32 -4.45 -7.08
CA SER A 18 7.62 -5.07 -7.35
C SER A 18 8.76 -4.14 -6.99
N PHE A 19 9.87 -4.73 -6.57
CA PHE A 19 11.14 -4.06 -6.39
C PHE A 19 12.24 -5.06 -6.74
N GLY A 20 12.91 -4.85 -7.89
CA GLY A 20 13.82 -5.86 -8.42
C GLY A 20 13.09 -7.19 -8.63
N ASP A 21 13.60 -8.25 -8.05
CA ASP A 21 13.00 -9.59 -8.13
C ASP A 21 11.94 -9.86 -7.07
N PHE A 22 11.74 -8.93 -6.14
CA PHE A 22 10.72 -9.05 -5.12
C PHE A 22 9.35 -8.67 -5.68
N HIS A 23 8.34 -9.48 -5.37
CA HIS A 23 6.95 -9.23 -5.76
C HIS A 23 6.03 -9.49 -4.57
N CYS A 24 4.99 -8.67 -4.44
CA CYS A 24 3.93 -8.90 -3.47
C CYS A 24 2.61 -8.30 -3.98
N PHE A 25 1.54 -8.54 -3.24
CA PHE A 25 0.24 -7.94 -3.51
C PHE A 25 0.00 -6.75 -2.60
N THR A 26 -0.89 -5.86 -3.04
CA THR A 26 -1.29 -4.69 -2.26
C THR A 26 -2.79 -4.60 -2.15
N LEU A 27 -3.25 -3.96 -1.07
CA LEU A 27 -4.65 -3.67 -0.83
C LEU A 27 -4.78 -2.22 -0.40
N GLU A 28 -5.69 -1.51 -1.05
CA GLU A 28 -5.99 -0.12 -0.76
C GLU A 28 -7.51 0.09 -0.77
N LEU A 29 -7.94 1.24 -0.24
CA LEU A 29 -9.32 1.69 -0.37
C LEU A 29 -9.67 1.87 -1.86
N PRO A 30 -10.96 1.86 -2.22
CA PRO A 30 -11.36 2.10 -3.61
C PRO A 30 -11.00 3.54 -4.02
N TRP A 31 -10.93 3.79 -5.33
CA TRP A 31 -10.72 5.12 -5.85
C TRP A 31 -12.01 5.93 -5.74
N LEU A 32 -12.00 6.98 -4.93
CA LEU A 32 -13.13 7.88 -4.72
C LEU A 32 -12.66 9.34 -4.91
N ASN A 33 -12.03 9.62 -6.04
CA ASN A 33 -11.59 10.96 -6.45
C ASN A 33 -10.65 11.61 -5.43
N ASN A 34 -9.76 10.81 -4.84
CA ASN A 34 -8.78 11.26 -3.84
C ASN A 34 -9.40 11.89 -2.59
N GLN A 35 -10.63 11.55 -2.28
CA GLN A 35 -11.26 12.05 -1.06
C GLN A 35 -10.55 11.50 0.18
N SER A 36 -10.18 12.40 1.09
CA SER A 36 -9.41 12.04 2.28
C SER A 36 -10.16 11.01 3.13
N SER A 37 -9.43 10.03 3.65
CA SER A 37 -9.89 8.98 4.57
C SER A 37 -10.80 7.91 3.95
N ILE A 38 -11.28 8.07 2.72
CA ILE A 38 -12.17 7.10 2.07
C ILE A 38 -11.68 6.62 0.72
N SER A 39 -10.66 7.26 0.15
CA SER A 39 -10.12 6.91 -1.17
C SER A 39 -8.67 6.49 -1.07
N CYS A 40 -8.24 5.61 -1.99
CA CYS A 40 -6.81 5.44 -2.23
C CYS A 40 -6.24 6.73 -2.85
N ILE A 41 -4.91 6.85 -2.83
CA ILE A 41 -4.22 8.03 -3.35
C ILE A 41 -4.19 8.03 -4.87
N SER A 42 -3.87 9.18 -5.47
CA SER A 42 -3.76 9.33 -6.92
C SER A 42 -2.60 8.53 -7.48
N ALA A 43 -2.71 8.08 -8.73
CA ALA A 43 -1.57 7.54 -9.47
C ALA A 43 -0.48 8.60 -9.62
N GLY A 44 0.76 8.17 -9.73
CA GLY A 44 1.89 9.08 -9.88
C GLY A 44 3.17 8.47 -9.36
N THR A 45 4.23 9.27 -9.33
CA THR A 45 5.53 8.89 -8.81
C THR A 45 5.82 9.72 -7.56
N TYR A 46 6.11 9.04 -6.46
CA TYR A 46 6.29 9.69 -5.16
C TYR A 46 7.63 9.31 -4.53
N PRO A 47 8.33 10.26 -3.87
CA PRO A 47 9.48 9.90 -3.04
C PRO A 47 9.05 9.02 -1.88
N VAL A 48 9.90 8.06 -1.53
CA VAL A 48 9.66 7.12 -0.43
C VAL A 48 10.87 7.10 0.49
N SER A 49 10.64 7.15 1.79
CA SER A 49 11.69 6.99 2.78
C SER A 49 11.28 6.00 3.86
N LYS A 50 12.27 5.40 4.52
CA LYS A 50 12.02 4.57 5.70
C LYS A 50 11.62 5.47 6.88
N TYR A 51 10.63 5.04 7.65
CA TYR A 51 10.08 5.84 8.73
C TYR A 51 9.66 4.93 9.89
N GLU A 52 10.00 5.35 11.11
CA GLU A 52 9.52 4.68 12.32
C GLU A 52 8.26 5.37 12.80
N SER A 53 7.12 4.75 12.51
CA SER A 53 5.81 5.28 12.91
C SER A 53 5.57 5.02 14.38
N PRO A 54 5.10 6.01 15.16
CA PRO A 54 4.77 5.80 16.57
C PRO A 54 3.72 4.71 16.81
N SER A 55 2.80 4.51 15.87
CA SER A 55 1.71 3.56 16.02
C SER A 55 1.89 2.27 15.22
N LYS A 56 2.73 2.27 14.16
CA LYS A 56 2.81 1.16 13.20
C LYS A 56 4.21 0.55 13.07
N GLY A 57 5.20 1.11 13.74
CA GLY A 57 6.58 0.62 13.66
C GLY A 57 7.27 1.01 12.35
N SER A 58 8.11 0.12 11.85
CA SER A 58 8.89 0.37 10.63
C SER A 58 8.01 0.31 9.39
N VAL A 59 7.88 1.43 8.69
CA VAL A 59 7.02 1.59 7.51
C VAL A 59 7.77 2.33 6.41
N LEU A 60 7.19 2.35 5.21
CA LEU A 60 7.68 3.16 4.10
C LEU A 60 6.75 4.36 3.95
N LEU A 61 7.31 5.58 4.05
CA LEU A 61 6.54 6.81 4.01
C LEU A 61 6.63 7.42 2.61
N LEU A 62 5.47 7.70 2.01
CA LEU A 62 5.37 8.40 0.74
C LEU A 62 5.29 9.91 1.00
N HIS A 63 6.06 10.69 0.24
CA HIS A 63 6.11 12.15 0.36
C HIS A 63 5.41 12.82 -0.81
N ASP A 64 4.94 14.04 -0.58
CA ASP A 64 4.36 14.90 -1.62
C ASP A 64 3.14 14.31 -2.31
N VAL A 65 2.35 13.51 -1.59
CA VAL A 65 1.10 12.97 -2.10
C VAL A 65 0.03 14.06 -2.07
N PRO A 66 -0.61 14.38 -3.21
CA PRO A 66 -1.59 15.47 -3.26
C PRO A 66 -2.72 15.30 -2.24
N GLY A 67 -2.94 16.33 -1.43
CA GLY A 67 -4.01 16.36 -0.44
C GLY A 67 -3.82 15.42 0.75
N ARG A 68 -2.64 14.84 0.92
CA ARG A 68 -2.39 13.84 1.96
C ARG A 68 -1.12 14.14 2.74
N SER A 69 -1.09 13.63 3.98
CA SER A 69 0.12 13.56 4.79
C SER A 69 0.17 12.18 5.44
N TYR A 70 1.38 11.70 5.71
CA TYR A 70 1.63 10.40 6.34
C TYR A 70 0.96 9.23 5.59
N THR A 71 1.02 9.25 4.25
CA THR A 71 0.67 8.09 3.44
C THR A 71 1.79 7.07 3.56
N GLU A 72 1.46 5.86 4.02
CA GLU A 72 2.47 4.86 4.37
C GLU A 72 2.15 3.53 3.70
N ILE A 73 3.20 2.77 3.40
CA ILE A 73 3.09 1.34 3.15
C ILE A 73 3.32 0.66 4.50
N HIS A 74 2.29 0.01 5.04
CA HIS A 74 2.37 -0.62 6.35
C HIS A 74 1.67 -1.98 6.35
N SER A 75 1.70 -2.67 7.48
CA SER A 75 1.07 -3.98 7.60
C SER A 75 -0.39 -3.85 8.04
N GLY A 76 -1.19 -4.83 7.64
CA GLY A 76 -2.60 -4.94 7.95
C GLY A 76 -3.24 -5.92 6.99
N ASN A 77 -4.49 -6.31 7.25
CA ASN A 77 -5.18 -7.32 6.46
C ASN A 77 -6.43 -6.78 5.76
N PHE A 78 -7.07 -5.76 6.31
CA PHE A 78 -8.40 -5.33 5.89
C PHE A 78 -8.43 -3.85 5.52
N THR A 79 -9.26 -3.49 4.52
CA THR A 79 -9.45 -2.09 4.12
C THR A 79 -9.93 -1.21 5.27
N ARG A 80 -10.69 -1.75 6.22
CA ARG A 80 -11.16 -0.99 7.38
C ARG A 80 -10.04 -0.55 8.32
N GLN A 81 -8.81 -1.05 8.12
CA GLN A 81 -7.65 -0.69 8.93
C GLN A 81 -6.88 0.51 8.37
N ILE A 82 -7.29 1.06 7.23
CA ILE A 82 -6.56 2.13 6.54
C ILE A 82 -7.46 3.31 6.18
N LEU A 83 -6.83 4.47 6.04
CA LEU A 83 -7.49 5.73 5.63
C LEU A 83 -6.85 6.30 4.35
N GLY A 84 -6.28 5.43 3.51
CA GLY A 84 -5.61 5.83 2.27
C GLY A 84 -4.19 5.29 2.14
N CYS A 85 -3.69 4.56 3.12
CA CYS A 85 -2.38 3.90 3.07
C CYS A 85 -2.42 2.65 2.20
N ILE A 86 -1.26 2.04 1.99
CA ILE A 86 -1.10 0.86 1.16
C ILE A 86 -0.74 -0.31 2.07
N LEU A 87 -1.54 -1.37 2.04
CA LEU A 87 -1.22 -2.62 2.73
C LEU A 87 -0.52 -3.56 1.76
N VAL A 88 0.45 -4.32 2.25
CA VAL A 88 1.15 -5.33 1.47
C VAL A 88 0.90 -6.72 2.06
N GLY A 89 0.98 -7.74 1.21
CA GLY A 89 0.85 -9.12 1.62
C GLY A 89 1.33 -10.07 0.52
N ASP A 90 1.49 -11.33 0.84
CA ASP A 90 1.97 -12.33 -0.11
C ASP A 90 0.83 -13.06 -0.83
N GLY A 91 -0.41 -12.81 -0.46
CA GLY A 91 -1.58 -13.40 -1.09
C GLY A 91 -2.81 -12.54 -0.92
N ILE A 92 -3.82 -12.81 -1.74
CA ILE A 92 -5.13 -12.17 -1.68
C ILE A 92 -6.15 -13.25 -1.35
N THR A 93 -6.99 -13.00 -0.35
CA THR A 93 -8.01 -13.96 0.09
C THR A 93 -9.18 -13.22 0.75
N TYR A 94 -10.12 -13.97 1.30
CA TYR A 94 -11.24 -13.43 2.09
C TYR A 94 -11.10 -13.99 3.49
N LEU A 95 -10.61 -13.17 4.44
CA LEU A 95 -10.38 -13.58 5.82
C LEU A 95 -11.62 -13.47 6.70
N ASP A 96 -12.58 -12.66 6.28
CA ASP A 96 -13.86 -12.52 6.96
C ASP A 96 -15.01 -12.60 5.95
N ASN A 97 -16.24 -12.39 6.40
CA ASN A 97 -17.44 -12.57 5.56
C ASN A 97 -17.96 -11.27 4.94
N ASP A 98 -17.10 -10.26 4.75
CA ASP A 98 -17.53 -8.97 4.22
C ASP A 98 -17.52 -8.89 2.69
N ASN A 99 -17.08 -9.95 1.99
CA ASN A 99 -16.93 -10.02 0.54
C ASN A 99 -15.94 -9.01 -0.05
N ILE A 100 -15.11 -8.41 0.78
CA ILE A 100 -14.03 -7.52 0.35
C ILE A 100 -12.72 -8.28 0.46
N PRO A 101 -11.89 -8.31 -0.60
CA PRO A 101 -10.60 -9.01 -0.55
C PRO A 101 -9.69 -8.48 0.54
N ASP A 102 -8.87 -9.37 1.08
CA ASP A 102 -7.91 -9.10 2.14
C ASP A 102 -6.53 -9.60 1.72
N VAL A 103 -5.47 -9.08 2.35
CA VAL A 103 -4.10 -9.57 2.13
C VAL A 103 -3.62 -10.39 3.31
N THR A 104 -2.74 -11.35 3.02
CA THR A 104 -2.21 -12.29 4.01
C THR A 104 -0.72 -12.09 4.21
N ASN A 105 -0.22 -12.55 5.36
CA ASN A 105 1.20 -12.53 5.74
C ASN A 105 1.82 -11.13 5.62
N SER A 106 1.05 -10.12 5.99
CA SER A 106 1.39 -8.73 5.73
C SER A 106 2.65 -8.28 6.48
N ARG A 107 2.81 -8.65 7.73
CA ARG A 107 3.99 -8.24 8.53
C ARG A 107 5.30 -8.75 7.94
N ASN A 108 5.35 -10.03 7.56
CA ASN A 108 6.55 -10.63 6.97
C ASN A 108 6.83 -10.03 5.59
N THR A 109 5.79 -9.78 4.80
CA THR A 109 5.91 -9.17 3.49
C THR A 109 6.46 -7.75 3.59
N LEU A 110 5.93 -6.96 4.50
CA LEU A 110 6.42 -5.60 4.74
C LEU A 110 7.87 -5.61 5.20
N LYS A 111 8.23 -6.52 6.10
CA LYS A 111 9.61 -6.62 6.59
C LYS A 111 10.59 -6.92 5.47
N LYS A 112 10.23 -7.85 4.58
CA LYS A 112 11.06 -8.17 3.41
C LYS A 112 11.24 -6.98 2.51
N LEU A 113 10.17 -6.28 2.19
CA LEU A 113 10.23 -5.08 1.35
C LEU A 113 11.05 -3.98 2.02
N PHE A 114 10.81 -3.72 3.30
CA PHE A 114 11.53 -2.70 4.07
C PHE A 114 13.04 -2.95 4.08
N ASP A 115 13.44 -4.20 4.24
CA ASP A 115 14.86 -4.57 4.29
C ASP A 115 15.53 -4.50 2.90
N LEU A 116 14.77 -4.67 1.83
CA LEU A 116 15.31 -4.67 0.47
C LEU A 116 15.49 -3.27 -0.11
N VAL A 117 14.60 -2.34 0.21
CA VAL A 117 14.65 -1.00 -0.40
C VAL A 117 15.73 -0.15 0.28
N PRO A 118 16.35 0.80 -0.45
CA PRO A 118 17.26 1.76 0.18
C PRO A 118 16.49 2.74 1.06
N ASP A 119 17.20 3.51 1.89
CA ASP A 119 16.61 4.47 2.81
C ASP A 119 15.75 5.51 2.10
N ASN A 120 16.10 5.85 0.85
CA ASN A 120 15.35 6.76 0.01
C ASN A 120 15.21 6.18 -1.38
N THR A 121 13.99 6.16 -1.91
CA THR A 121 13.71 5.69 -3.25
C THR A 121 12.45 6.38 -3.77
N PHE A 122 11.86 5.86 -4.84
CA PHE A 122 10.59 6.35 -5.39
C PHE A 122 9.66 5.18 -5.59
N ILE A 123 8.35 5.47 -5.58
CA ILE A 123 7.32 4.52 -5.99
C ILE A 123 6.58 5.10 -7.18
N GLU A 124 6.40 4.29 -8.22
CA GLU A 124 5.58 4.64 -9.39
C GLU A 124 4.28 3.83 -9.31
N ILE A 125 3.17 4.54 -9.22
CA ILE A 125 1.84 3.94 -9.09
C ILE A 125 1.07 4.15 -10.39
N SER A 126 0.69 3.03 -11.03
CA SER A 126 -0.14 3.01 -12.23
C SER A 126 -1.47 2.34 -11.89
N ARG A 127 -2.56 3.03 -12.18
CA ARG A 127 -3.92 2.54 -11.90
C ARG A 127 -4.70 2.30 -13.18
N THR A 128 -5.30 1.15 -13.29
CA THR A 128 -6.14 0.81 -14.45
C THR A 128 -7.61 0.77 -14.10
#